data_b643f4368286e5af32be1d2384c6d169
#
_entry.id   b643f4368286e5af32be1d2384c6d169
#
_cell.length_a   1.000
_cell.length_b   1.000
_cell.length_c   1.000
_cell.angle_alpha   90.00
_cell.angle_beta   90.00
_cell.angle_gamma   90.00
#
_symmetry.space_group_name_H-M   'P 1'
#
loop_
_entity.id
_entity.type
_entity.pdbx_description
1 polymer ?
#
loop_
_entity_poly.entity_id
_entity_poly.type
_entity_poly.pdbx_seq_one_letter_code
_entity_poly.pdbx_strand_id
1 'polypeptide(L)'
;MGNLLAYSGIVTKIRGMEAKLLTETQFDEIKAMKSVPEAVTYLIQNTVYREILETLEPTLVHRGNIEKLLIVSLYQDYTRIYLFATLEQRKFLKLYLKRYEVELINYCLRIVINHYQEPFDLNHKRAFFDRYSQISIEKLIHSRTTDELIENLKGTEYYNTLKKLRDSGKATLFDYDLALNLYYFVSMWKQRKKILKPKELELFTRD
;
A
#
# COMPACT_ATOMS: atom_id res chain seq x y z
N MET A 1 17.95 -19.05 22.41
CA MET A 1 16.67 -18.54 22.92
C MET A 1 16.35 -17.09 22.50
N GLY A 2 17.33 -16.25 22.14
CA GLY A 2 17.11 -14.83 21.87
C GLY A 2 16.16 -14.44 20.70
N ASN A 3 16.00 -15.27 19.67
CA ASN A 3 15.18 -14.89 18.50
C ASN A 3 13.68 -15.13 18.69
N LEU A 4 13.29 -16.15 19.43
CA LEU A 4 11.87 -16.45 19.68
C LEU A 4 11.20 -15.33 20.51
N LEU A 5 11.89 -14.82 21.52
CA LEU A 5 11.41 -13.71 22.35
C LEU A 5 11.36 -12.38 21.59
N ALA A 6 12.32 -12.15 20.66
CA ALA A 6 12.37 -10.91 19.88
C ALA A 6 11.17 -10.74 18.92
N TYR A 7 10.56 -11.85 18.46
CA TYR A 7 9.41 -11.83 17.55
C TYR A 7 8.08 -12.17 18.21
N SER A 8 8.08 -12.76 19.44
CA SER A 8 6.84 -13.19 20.10
C SER A 8 5.81 -12.08 20.22
N GLY A 9 6.23 -10.89 20.62
CA GLY A 9 5.33 -9.75 20.78
C GLY A 9 4.68 -9.32 19.47
N ILE A 10 5.48 -9.11 18.41
CA ILE A 10 4.93 -8.66 17.10
C ILE A 10 4.08 -9.76 16.45
N VAL A 11 4.46 -11.03 16.59
CA VAL A 11 3.67 -12.16 16.09
C VAL A 11 2.32 -12.24 16.82
N THR A 12 2.30 -12.09 18.13
CA THR A 12 1.06 -12.06 18.91
C THR A 12 0.17 -10.89 18.47
N LYS A 13 0.77 -9.71 18.25
CA LYS A 13 0.05 -8.53 17.75
C LYS A 13 -0.55 -8.79 16.39
N ILE A 14 0.21 -9.33 15.45
CA ILE A 14 -0.24 -9.63 14.08
C ILE A 14 -1.35 -10.69 14.13
N ARG A 15 -1.20 -11.77 14.87
CA ARG A 15 -2.25 -12.80 15.02
C ARG A 15 -3.54 -12.24 15.60
N GLY A 16 -3.43 -11.35 16.60
CA GLY A 16 -4.61 -10.68 17.17
C GLY A 16 -5.29 -9.71 16.18
N MET A 17 -4.57 -9.21 15.20
CA MET A 17 -5.15 -8.43 14.10
C MET A 17 -5.73 -9.35 13.01
N GLU A 18 -5.03 -10.40 12.66
CA GLU A 18 -5.45 -11.42 11.69
C GLU A 18 -6.77 -12.09 12.10
N ALA A 19 -6.93 -12.39 13.39
CA ALA A 19 -8.17 -12.94 13.94
C ALA A 19 -9.40 -12.02 13.77
N LYS A 20 -9.20 -10.78 13.39
CA LYS A 20 -10.27 -9.79 13.12
C LYS A 20 -10.58 -9.63 11.64
N LEU A 21 -9.83 -10.27 10.75
CA LEU A 21 -10.12 -10.26 9.32
C LEU A 21 -11.39 -11.06 9.02
N LEU A 22 -11.95 -10.81 7.85
CA LEU A 22 -13.12 -11.54 7.38
C LEU A 22 -12.82 -13.04 7.25
N THR A 23 -13.72 -13.86 7.74
CA THR A 23 -13.70 -15.31 7.54
C THR A 23 -14.24 -15.68 6.16
N GLU A 24 -13.95 -16.90 5.70
CA GLU A 24 -14.53 -17.43 4.44
C GLU A 24 -16.07 -17.39 4.46
N THR A 25 -16.68 -17.76 5.57
CA THR A 25 -18.14 -17.69 5.74
C THR A 25 -18.66 -16.26 5.55
N GLN A 26 -18.01 -15.26 6.15
CA GLN A 26 -18.39 -13.86 5.99
C GLN A 26 -18.22 -13.39 4.54
N PHE A 27 -17.17 -13.83 3.85
CA PHE A 27 -17.02 -13.54 2.42
C PHE A 27 -18.15 -14.13 1.58
N ASP A 28 -18.58 -15.35 1.87
CA ASP A 28 -19.67 -16.00 1.14
C ASP A 28 -21.02 -15.33 1.43
N GLU A 29 -21.25 -14.90 2.67
CA GLU A 29 -22.43 -14.09 3.02
C GLU A 29 -22.46 -12.77 2.25
N ILE A 30 -21.32 -12.05 2.18
CA ILE A 30 -21.22 -10.77 1.43
C ILE A 30 -21.44 -11.00 -0.07
N LYS A 31 -20.89 -12.07 -0.65
CA LYS A 31 -21.09 -12.42 -2.08
C LYS A 31 -22.57 -12.70 -2.42
N ALA A 32 -23.34 -13.22 -1.47
CA ALA A 32 -24.77 -13.50 -1.65
C ALA A 32 -25.65 -12.24 -1.59
N MET A 33 -25.12 -11.11 -1.14
CA MET A 33 -25.87 -9.85 -1.02
C MET A 33 -26.16 -9.22 -2.38
N LYS A 34 -27.31 -8.58 -2.48
CA LYS A 34 -27.83 -8.05 -3.76
C LYS A 34 -27.40 -6.63 -4.03
N SER A 35 -26.89 -5.91 -3.03
CA SER A 35 -26.55 -4.50 -3.15
C SER A 35 -25.34 -4.10 -2.29
N VAL A 36 -24.67 -3.04 -2.72
CA VAL A 36 -23.56 -2.45 -1.97
C VAL A 36 -23.98 -1.94 -0.59
N PRO A 37 -25.13 -1.22 -0.43
CA PRO A 37 -25.61 -0.82 0.89
C PRO A 37 -25.85 -2.00 1.86
N GLU A 38 -26.38 -3.13 1.36
CA GLU A 38 -26.57 -4.33 2.17
C GLU A 38 -25.24 -4.89 2.68
N ALA A 39 -24.23 -5.00 1.79
CA ALA A 39 -22.90 -5.42 2.16
C ALA A 39 -22.24 -4.49 3.18
N VAL A 40 -22.40 -3.17 3.04
CA VAL A 40 -21.90 -2.19 4.01
C VAL A 40 -22.57 -2.34 5.36
N THR A 41 -23.89 -2.48 5.39
CA THR A 41 -24.64 -2.71 6.63
C THR A 41 -24.14 -3.96 7.35
N TYR A 42 -23.92 -5.03 6.61
CA TYR A 42 -23.36 -6.26 7.15
C TYR A 42 -21.96 -6.04 7.76
N LEU A 43 -21.05 -5.38 7.02
CA LEU A 43 -19.70 -5.08 7.48
C LEU A 43 -19.70 -4.24 8.76
N ILE A 44 -20.59 -3.25 8.85
CA ILE A 44 -20.77 -2.42 10.04
C ILE A 44 -21.25 -3.24 11.23
N GLN A 45 -22.20 -4.14 11.02
CA GLN A 45 -22.81 -4.89 12.12
C GLN A 45 -21.96 -6.05 12.63
N ASN A 46 -21.17 -6.67 11.76
CA ASN A 46 -20.57 -7.98 12.03
C ASN A 46 -19.04 -7.98 12.00
N THR A 47 -18.38 -6.85 11.73
CA THR A 47 -16.93 -6.83 11.55
C THR A 47 -16.26 -5.63 12.22
N VAL A 48 -14.93 -5.66 12.29
CA VAL A 48 -14.12 -4.53 12.80
C VAL A 48 -14.12 -3.31 11.89
N TYR A 49 -14.59 -3.45 10.65
CA TYR A 49 -14.66 -2.33 9.70
C TYR A 49 -15.76 -1.31 10.06
N ARG A 50 -16.58 -1.60 11.09
CA ARG A 50 -17.53 -0.64 11.67
C ARG A 50 -16.90 0.73 11.85
N GLU A 51 -15.77 0.81 12.58
CA GLU A 51 -15.12 2.07 12.97
C GLU A 51 -14.89 3.03 11.78
N ILE A 52 -14.58 2.46 10.60
CA ILE A 52 -14.28 3.26 9.42
C ILE A 52 -15.50 3.45 8.52
N LEU A 53 -16.38 2.46 8.43
CA LEU A 53 -17.54 2.51 7.54
C LEU A 53 -18.69 3.33 8.11
N GLU A 54 -18.83 3.43 9.44
CA GLU A 54 -19.82 4.30 10.09
C GLU A 54 -19.58 5.80 9.82
N THR A 55 -18.38 6.17 9.38
CA THR A 55 -18.07 7.56 9.00
C THR A 55 -18.62 7.95 7.64
N LEU A 56 -19.11 6.98 6.84
CA LEU A 56 -19.60 7.20 5.50
C LEU A 56 -21.06 7.67 5.53
N GLU A 57 -21.32 8.83 4.95
CA GLU A 57 -22.69 9.31 4.79
C GLU A 57 -23.51 8.37 3.88
N PRO A 58 -24.79 8.11 4.19
CA PRO A 58 -25.64 7.18 3.44
C PRO A 58 -25.71 7.48 1.94
N THR A 59 -25.65 8.76 1.55
CA THR A 59 -25.66 9.23 0.15
C THR A 59 -24.37 8.90 -0.61
N LEU A 60 -23.29 8.64 0.11
CA LEU A 60 -21.96 8.33 -0.43
C LEU A 60 -21.65 6.83 -0.44
N VAL A 61 -22.63 5.98 -0.12
CA VAL A 61 -22.47 4.52 -0.09
C VAL A 61 -22.42 3.99 -1.51
N HIS A 62 -21.22 3.97 -2.08
CA HIS A 62 -20.93 3.30 -3.35
C HIS A 62 -19.54 2.63 -3.28
N ARG A 63 -19.32 1.66 -4.16
CA ARG A 63 -18.14 0.80 -4.17
C ARG A 63 -16.82 1.59 -4.04
N GLY A 64 -16.62 2.64 -4.83
CA GLY A 64 -15.38 3.41 -4.83
C GLY A 64 -15.05 4.06 -3.48
N ASN A 65 -16.05 4.59 -2.76
CA ASN A 65 -15.83 5.18 -1.44
C ASN A 65 -15.53 4.13 -0.38
N ILE A 66 -16.17 2.96 -0.47
CA ILE A 66 -15.91 1.83 0.43
C ILE A 66 -14.48 1.32 0.24
N GLU A 67 -14.04 1.13 -1.01
CA GLU A 67 -12.67 0.71 -1.32
C GLU A 67 -11.63 1.68 -0.76
N LYS A 68 -11.87 3.01 -0.85
CA LYS A 68 -10.99 4.02 -0.24
C LYS A 68 -10.92 3.89 1.28
N LEU A 69 -12.04 3.70 1.96
CA LEU A 69 -12.07 3.51 3.41
C LEU A 69 -11.37 2.22 3.83
N LEU A 70 -11.56 1.13 3.10
CA LEU A 70 -10.84 -0.12 3.36
C LEU A 70 -9.33 0.02 3.17
N ILE A 71 -8.88 0.80 2.17
CA ILE A 71 -7.46 1.15 2.00
C ILE A 71 -6.95 1.96 3.20
N VAL A 72 -7.74 2.91 3.70
CA VAL A 72 -7.37 3.67 4.92
C VAL A 72 -7.26 2.73 6.13
N SER A 73 -8.17 1.76 6.27
CA SER A 73 -8.08 0.74 7.32
C SER A 73 -6.79 -0.09 7.22
N LEU A 74 -6.41 -0.50 6.00
CA LEU A 74 -5.14 -1.21 5.76
C LEU A 74 -3.93 -0.36 6.19
N TYR A 75 -3.93 0.94 5.90
CA TYR A 75 -2.85 1.84 6.32
C TYR A 75 -2.83 2.06 7.83
N GLN A 76 -3.98 2.07 8.49
CA GLN A 76 -4.06 2.08 9.95
C GLN A 76 -3.47 0.82 10.56
N ASP A 77 -3.73 -0.34 9.96
CA ASP A 77 -3.16 -1.61 10.41
C ASP A 77 -1.64 -1.66 10.22
N TYR A 78 -1.13 -1.20 9.08
CA TYR A 78 0.31 -1.01 8.91
C TYR A 78 0.89 -0.10 10.00
N THR A 79 0.23 1.01 10.30
CA THR A 79 0.65 1.95 11.34
C THR A 79 0.68 1.30 12.72
N ARG A 80 -0.35 0.52 13.06
CA ARG A 80 -0.42 -0.23 14.33
C ARG A 80 0.75 -1.22 14.48
N ILE A 81 1.08 -1.95 13.39
CA ILE A 81 2.22 -2.87 13.36
C ILE A 81 3.53 -2.09 13.48
N TYR A 82 3.70 -1.02 12.71
CA TYR A 82 4.92 -0.21 12.68
C TYR A 82 5.23 0.43 14.03
N LEU A 83 4.23 0.95 14.73
CA LEU A 83 4.40 1.56 16.05
C LEU A 83 4.79 0.52 17.11
N PHE A 84 4.27 -0.69 17.00
CA PHE A 84 4.58 -1.80 17.90
C PHE A 84 5.94 -2.44 17.61
N ALA A 85 6.42 -2.33 16.37
CA ALA A 85 7.65 -2.95 15.90
C ALA A 85 8.90 -2.34 16.54
N THR A 86 9.94 -3.16 16.78
CA THR A 86 11.29 -2.72 17.15
C THR A 86 11.96 -1.97 16.00
N LEU A 87 13.06 -1.27 16.28
CA LEU A 87 13.81 -0.52 15.26
C LEU A 87 14.27 -1.43 14.10
N GLU A 88 14.72 -2.66 14.39
CA GLU A 88 15.13 -3.60 13.35
C GLU A 88 13.94 -4.07 12.51
N GLN A 89 12.81 -4.38 13.13
CA GLN A 89 11.59 -4.77 12.42
C GLN A 89 11.05 -3.62 11.57
N ARG A 90 11.16 -2.37 12.01
CA ARG A 90 10.77 -1.19 11.23
C ARG A 90 11.60 -1.02 9.95
N LYS A 91 12.86 -1.46 9.92
CA LYS A 91 13.67 -1.47 8.68
C LYS A 91 13.04 -2.37 7.63
N PHE A 92 12.57 -3.55 8.01
CA PHE A 92 11.86 -4.44 7.12
C PHE A 92 10.51 -3.85 6.66
N LEU A 93 9.73 -3.31 7.60
CA LEU A 93 8.45 -2.67 7.28
C LEU A 93 8.60 -1.49 6.31
N LYS A 94 9.64 -0.66 6.47
CA LYS A 94 9.96 0.42 5.52
C LYS A 94 10.30 -0.12 4.13
N LEU A 95 11.00 -1.25 4.06
CA LEU A 95 11.29 -1.88 2.78
C LEU A 95 10.00 -2.45 2.14
N TYR A 96 9.12 -3.05 2.94
CA TYR A 96 7.83 -3.54 2.49
C TYR A 96 6.90 -2.40 2.01
N LEU A 97 7.00 -1.21 2.63
CA LEU A 97 6.25 -0.01 2.23
C LEU A 97 6.46 0.36 0.75
N LYS A 98 7.65 0.08 0.18
CA LYS A 98 7.96 0.37 -1.23
C LYS A 98 6.97 -0.27 -2.20
N ARG A 99 6.33 -1.37 -1.84
CA ARG A 99 5.26 -1.97 -2.63
C ARG A 99 4.10 -0.99 -2.83
N TYR A 100 3.66 -0.33 -1.76
CA TYR A 100 2.59 0.66 -1.83
C TYR A 100 3.02 1.92 -2.57
N GLU A 101 4.30 2.29 -2.48
CA GLU A 101 4.86 3.41 -3.26
C GLU A 101 4.85 3.10 -4.77
N VAL A 102 5.26 1.90 -5.15
CA VAL A 102 5.22 1.42 -6.55
C VAL A 102 3.79 1.37 -7.07
N GLU A 103 2.85 0.82 -6.31
CA GLU A 103 1.42 0.79 -6.66
C GLU A 103 0.87 2.21 -6.87
N LEU A 104 1.24 3.16 -6.00
CA LEU A 104 0.82 4.56 -6.12
C LEU A 104 1.38 5.22 -7.38
N ILE A 105 2.68 5.07 -7.65
CA ILE A 105 3.31 5.65 -8.84
C ILE A 105 2.71 5.06 -10.12
N ASN A 106 2.51 3.73 -10.16
CA ASN A 106 1.89 3.06 -11.30
C ASN A 106 0.45 3.51 -11.54
N TYR A 107 -0.32 3.74 -10.48
CA TYR A 107 -1.66 4.32 -10.58
C TYR A 107 -1.60 5.71 -11.22
N CYS A 108 -0.70 6.58 -10.76
CA CYS A 108 -0.55 7.92 -11.31
C CYS A 108 -0.06 7.90 -12.77
N LEU A 109 0.92 7.06 -13.11
CA LEU A 109 1.40 6.89 -14.49
C LEU A 109 0.28 6.45 -15.43
N ARG A 110 -0.56 5.51 -14.99
CA ARG A 110 -1.70 5.04 -15.77
C ARG A 110 -2.67 6.17 -16.11
N ILE A 111 -2.93 7.06 -15.16
CA ILE A 111 -3.82 8.20 -15.37
C ILE A 111 -3.22 9.19 -16.37
N VAL A 112 -1.97 9.60 -16.20
CA VAL A 112 -1.36 10.62 -17.08
C VAL A 112 -1.06 10.09 -18.48
N ILE A 113 -0.63 8.85 -18.63
CA ILE A 113 -0.31 8.23 -19.93
C ILE A 113 -1.58 7.98 -20.74
N ASN A 114 -2.66 7.56 -20.09
CA ASN A 114 -3.95 7.33 -20.77
C ASN A 114 -4.79 8.61 -20.90
N HIS A 115 -4.28 9.75 -20.46
CA HIS A 115 -4.97 11.04 -20.53
C HIS A 115 -6.38 11.03 -19.90
N TYR A 116 -6.54 10.31 -18.78
CA TYR A 116 -7.78 10.37 -18.04
C TYR A 116 -8.00 11.78 -17.51
N GLN A 117 -9.17 12.34 -17.76
CA GLN A 117 -9.52 13.72 -17.37
C GLN A 117 -9.93 13.84 -15.90
N GLU A 118 -10.16 12.73 -15.23
CA GLU A 118 -10.52 12.75 -13.83
C GLU A 118 -9.32 13.14 -12.95
N PRO A 119 -9.54 14.01 -11.95
CA PRO A 119 -8.48 14.38 -11.03
C PRO A 119 -8.02 13.18 -10.19
N PHE A 120 -6.75 13.18 -9.81
CA PHE A 120 -6.23 12.17 -8.89
C PHE A 120 -6.95 12.24 -7.54
N ASP A 121 -7.71 11.23 -7.21
CA ASP A 121 -8.33 11.11 -5.89
C ASP A 121 -7.43 10.30 -4.94
N LEU A 122 -6.41 10.98 -4.43
CA LEU A 122 -5.41 10.41 -3.53
C LEU A 122 -5.48 10.95 -2.10
N ASN A 123 -6.43 11.81 -1.78
CA ASN A 123 -6.49 12.46 -0.46
C ASN A 123 -6.59 11.46 0.69
N HIS A 124 -7.28 10.34 0.49
CA HIS A 124 -7.39 9.26 1.47
C HIS A 124 -6.04 8.56 1.78
N LYS A 125 -5.02 8.74 0.93
CA LYS A 125 -3.67 8.18 1.12
C LYS A 125 -2.70 9.17 1.78
N ARG A 126 -3.03 10.47 1.79
CA ARG A 126 -2.12 11.55 2.20
C ARG A 126 -1.52 11.31 3.59
N ALA A 127 -2.34 11.13 4.61
CA ALA A 127 -1.87 11.00 5.99
C ALA A 127 -0.86 9.85 6.18
N PHE A 128 -1.02 8.78 5.42
CA PHE A 128 -0.12 7.63 5.46
C PHE A 128 1.20 7.91 4.73
N PHE A 129 1.14 8.41 3.50
CA PHE A 129 2.36 8.68 2.71
C PHE A 129 3.18 9.83 3.29
N ASP A 130 2.57 10.92 3.75
CA ASP A 130 3.29 12.03 4.39
C ASP A 130 4.03 11.59 5.65
N ARG A 131 3.54 10.54 6.33
CA ARG A 131 4.18 10.02 7.54
C ARG A 131 5.31 9.03 7.27
N TYR A 132 5.18 8.19 6.26
CA TYR A 132 6.04 7.01 6.09
C TYR A 132 6.85 7.00 4.81
N SER A 133 6.53 7.83 3.83
CA SER A 133 7.14 7.89 2.50
C SER A 133 7.82 9.24 2.25
N GLN A 134 8.68 9.27 1.23
CA GLN A 134 9.23 10.51 0.67
C GLN A 134 8.40 11.02 -0.52
N ILE A 135 7.39 10.28 -0.92
CA ILE A 135 6.49 10.65 -2.02
C ILE A 135 5.45 11.64 -1.49
N SER A 136 5.41 12.84 -2.06
CA SER A 136 4.41 13.85 -1.73
C SER A 136 3.13 13.64 -2.53
N ILE A 137 2.05 13.26 -1.85
CA ILE A 137 0.73 13.16 -2.47
C ILE A 137 0.30 14.49 -3.08
N GLU A 138 0.57 15.60 -2.39
CA GLU A 138 0.28 16.96 -2.87
C GLU A 138 0.88 17.24 -4.24
N LYS A 139 2.16 16.88 -4.45
CA LYS A 139 2.82 17.07 -5.73
C LYS A 139 2.24 16.15 -6.82
N LEU A 140 1.92 14.91 -6.46
CA LEU A 140 1.40 13.94 -7.43
C LEU A 140 0.04 14.35 -7.99
N ILE A 141 -0.89 14.82 -7.14
CA ILE A 141 -2.24 15.21 -7.57
C ILE A 141 -2.26 16.39 -8.55
N HIS A 142 -1.21 17.18 -8.60
CA HIS A 142 -1.08 18.31 -9.52
C HIS A 142 -0.43 17.94 -10.86
N SER A 143 0.11 16.73 -11.00
CA SER A 143 0.75 16.28 -12.24
C SER A 143 -0.29 16.08 -13.35
N ARG A 144 -0.04 16.65 -14.52
CA ARG A 144 -0.90 16.52 -15.71
C ARG A 144 -0.24 15.73 -16.84
N THR A 145 1.07 15.64 -16.80
CA THR A 145 1.88 14.95 -17.80
C THR A 145 2.82 13.95 -17.14
N THR A 146 3.33 13.01 -17.92
CA THR A 146 4.37 12.06 -17.47
C THR A 146 5.62 12.78 -17.01
N ASP A 147 5.99 13.87 -17.68
CA ASP A 147 7.16 14.68 -17.33
C ASP A 147 6.99 15.34 -15.97
N GLU A 148 5.85 15.99 -15.72
CA GLU A 148 5.54 16.60 -14.44
C GLU A 148 5.50 15.56 -13.30
N LEU A 149 4.89 14.40 -13.57
CA LEU A 149 4.82 13.31 -12.59
C LEU A 149 6.21 12.84 -12.18
N ILE A 150 7.09 12.62 -13.17
CA ILE A 150 8.47 12.17 -12.90
C ILE A 150 9.27 13.26 -12.17
N GLU A 151 9.17 14.52 -12.58
CA GLU A 151 9.85 15.61 -11.88
C GLU A 151 9.34 15.81 -10.44
N ASN A 152 8.06 15.57 -10.18
CA ASN A 152 7.48 15.60 -8.83
C ASN A 152 7.97 14.47 -7.93
N LEU A 153 8.57 13.41 -8.51
CA LEU A 153 9.24 12.34 -7.78
C LEU A 153 10.74 12.63 -7.51
N LYS A 154 11.25 13.80 -7.90
CA LYS A 154 12.63 14.21 -7.65
C LYS A 154 12.94 14.19 -6.15
N GLY A 155 14.08 13.59 -5.80
CA GLY A 155 14.46 13.35 -4.41
C GLY A 155 14.04 11.98 -3.88
N THR A 156 13.18 11.26 -4.59
CA THR A 156 12.87 9.86 -4.27
C THR A 156 13.82 8.91 -5.02
N GLU A 157 13.89 7.67 -4.56
CA GLU A 157 14.70 6.62 -5.18
C GLU A 157 14.18 6.17 -6.56
N TYR A 158 12.94 6.51 -6.91
CA TYR A 158 12.30 6.15 -8.18
C TYR A 158 12.69 7.09 -9.32
N TYR A 159 13.03 8.34 -9.02
CA TYR A 159 13.26 9.41 -9.98
C TYR A 159 14.21 9.03 -11.10
N ASN A 160 15.42 8.57 -10.75
CA ASN A 160 16.44 8.29 -11.75
C ASN A 160 16.07 7.17 -12.73
N THR A 161 15.36 6.15 -12.26
CA THR A 161 14.89 5.03 -13.08
C THR A 161 13.82 5.52 -14.08
N LEU A 162 12.82 6.24 -13.58
CA LEU A 162 11.73 6.76 -14.39
C LEU A 162 12.20 7.83 -15.39
N LYS A 163 13.13 8.70 -14.96
CA LYS A 163 13.74 9.70 -15.85
C LYS A 163 14.46 9.05 -17.03
N LYS A 164 15.26 8.01 -16.81
CA LYS A 164 15.95 7.30 -17.89
C LYS A 164 14.98 6.72 -18.92
N LEU A 165 13.86 6.16 -18.46
CA LEU A 165 12.81 5.63 -19.35
C LEU A 165 12.15 6.73 -20.15
N ARG A 166 11.75 7.83 -19.50
CA ARG A 166 11.19 9.00 -20.15
C ARG A 166 12.13 9.55 -21.24
N ASP A 167 13.39 9.77 -20.89
CA ASP A 167 14.40 10.36 -21.78
C ASP A 167 14.72 9.45 -23.00
N SER A 168 14.37 8.15 -22.94
CA SER A 168 14.46 7.26 -24.11
C SER A 168 13.43 7.58 -25.20
N GLY A 169 12.37 8.30 -24.87
CA GLY A 169 11.30 8.71 -25.78
C GLY A 169 10.42 7.57 -26.35
N LYS A 170 10.65 6.32 -25.88
CA LYS A 170 9.94 5.11 -26.38
C LYS A 170 9.27 4.30 -25.29
N ALA A 171 9.37 4.73 -24.03
CA ALA A 171 8.85 3.98 -22.90
C ALA A 171 7.31 3.94 -22.90
N THR A 172 6.78 2.75 -22.77
CA THR A 172 5.36 2.48 -22.60
C THR A 172 4.99 2.39 -21.13
N LEU A 173 3.69 2.37 -20.81
CA LEU A 173 3.22 2.12 -19.45
C LEU A 173 3.77 0.81 -18.88
N PHE A 174 3.89 -0.24 -19.71
CA PHE A 174 4.47 -1.52 -19.33
C PHE A 174 5.94 -1.39 -18.91
N ASP A 175 6.74 -0.58 -19.62
CA ASP A 175 8.15 -0.38 -19.29
C ASP A 175 8.32 0.30 -17.94
N TYR A 176 7.48 1.29 -17.62
CA TYR A 176 7.46 1.94 -16.32
C TYR A 176 7.05 0.98 -15.20
N ASP A 177 5.97 0.22 -15.40
CA ASP A 177 5.50 -0.78 -14.42
C ASP A 177 6.56 -1.84 -14.15
N LEU A 178 7.16 -2.40 -15.20
CA LEU A 178 8.23 -3.39 -15.10
C LEU A 178 9.44 -2.84 -14.33
N ALA A 179 9.88 -1.62 -14.66
CA ALA A 179 11.04 -1.01 -14.02
C ALA A 179 10.81 -0.76 -12.53
N LEU A 180 9.62 -0.28 -12.14
CA LEU A 180 9.24 -0.05 -10.75
C LEU A 180 9.16 -1.36 -9.95
N ASN A 181 8.51 -2.37 -10.51
CA ASN A 181 8.43 -3.69 -9.87
C ASN A 181 9.80 -4.33 -9.73
N LEU A 182 10.64 -4.31 -10.77
CA LEU A 182 12.03 -4.79 -10.70
C LEU A 182 12.83 -4.03 -9.64
N TYR A 183 12.65 -2.71 -9.56
CA TYR A 183 13.31 -1.90 -8.53
C TYR A 183 12.92 -2.37 -7.12
N TYR A 184 11.63 -2.62 -6.88
CA TYR A 184 11.13 -3.14 -5.60
C TYR A 184 11.78 -4.48 -5.25
N PHE A 185 11.68 -5.48 -6.14
CA PHE A 185 12.24 -6.81 -5.89
C PHE A 185 13.76 -6.80 -5.73
N VAL A 186 14.48 -6.05 -6.56
CA VAL A 186 15.94 -5.91 -6.45
C VAL A 186 16.31 -5.21 -5.13
N SER A 187 15.54 -4.23 -4.68
CA SER A 187 15.75 -3.56 -3.39
C SER A 187 15.55 -4.53 -2.23
N MET A 188 14.47 -5.31 -2.24
CA MET A 188 14.20 -6.39 -1.28
C MET A 188 15.36 -7.38 -1.24
N TRP A 189 15.77 -7.88 -2.40
CA TRP A 189 16.83 -8.87 -2.53
C TRP A 189 18.18 -8.37 -2.03
N LYS A 190 18.59 -7.15 -2.41
CA LYS A 190 19.85 -6.53 -1.99
C LYS A 190 19.90 -6.26 -0.48
N GLN A 191 18.80 -5.83 0.09
CA GLN A 191 18.76 -5.44 1.50
C GLN A 191 18.53 -6.62 2.46
N ARG A 192 18.08 -7.78 1.96
CA ARG A 192 17.75 -8.93 2.80
C ARG A 192 18.86 -9.34 3.77
N LYS A 193 20.10 -9.34 3.31
CA LYS A 193 21.27 -9.70 4.15
C LYS A 193 21.58 -8.68 5.24
N LYS A 194 21.14 -7.42 5.08
CA LYS A 194 21.35 -6.35 6.05
C LYS A 194 20.24 -6.30 7.10
N ILE A 195 19.05 -6.77 6.75
CA ILE A 195 17.84 -6.65 7.55
C ILE A 195 17.54 -7.97 8.27
N LEU A 196 17.75 -9.10 7.61
CA LEU A 196 17.43 -10.43 8.11
C LEU A 196 18.65 -11.09 8.74
N LYS A 197 18.44 -11.76 9.85
CA LYS A 197 19.45 -12.64 10.48
C LYS A 197 19.62 -13.94 9.65
N PRO A 198 20.71 -14.69 9.83
CA PRO A 198 20.98 -15.87 9.00
C PRO A 198 19.81 -16.88 8.92
N LYS A 199 19.17 -17.20 10.03
CA LYS A 199 17.99 -18.12 10.06
C LYS A 199 16.76 -17.54 9.34
N GLU A 200 16.53 -16.24 9.46
CA GLU A 200 15.43 -15.53 8.80
C GLU A 200 15.70 -15.43 7.29
N LEU A 201 16.97 -15.23 6.92
CA LEU A 201 17.41 -15.21 5.54
C LEU A 201 17.18 -16.56 4.85
N GLU A 202 17.44 -17.67 5.56
CA GLU A 202 17.19 -19.01 5.06
C GLU A 202 15.69 -19.23 4.75
N LEU A 203 14.81 -18.81 5.64
CA LEU A 203 13.35 -18.87 5.42
C LEU A 203 12.91 -18.00 4.24
N PHE A 204 13.41 -16.77 4.17
CA PHE A 204 13.08 -15.82 3.11
C PHE A 204 13.54 -16.27 1.70
N THR A 205 14.54 -17.15 1.61
CA THR A 205 15.09 -17.62 0.33
C THR A 205 14.56 -18.99 -0.10
N ARG A 206 13.71 -19.64 0.72
CA ARG A 206 13.09 -20.93 0.41
C ARG A 206 11.80 -20.81 -0.41
N ASP A 207 11.11 -19.68 -0.31
CA ASP A 207 9.88 -19.35 -1.03
C ASP A 207 10.20 -18.47 -2.27
#